data_5451efcbeed9a214d81389a9ef4a9274
#
_entry.id   5451efcbeed9a214d81389a9ef4a9274
#
_cell.length_a   1.000
_cell.length_b   1.000
_cell.length_c   1.000
_cell.angle_alpha   90.00
_cell.angle_beta   90.00
_cell.angle_gamma   90.00
#
_symmetry.space_group_name_H-M   'P 1'
#
loop_
_entity.id
_entity.type
_entity.pdbx_description
1 polymer ?
#
loop_
_entity_poly.entity_id
_entity_poly.type
_entity_poly.pdbx_seq_one_letter_code
_entity_poly.pdbx_strand_id
1 'polypeptide(L)'
;LRVTRRGFLKLLAGGASILALSRLISMKGRADVVRPPGAIVEEHFNSLCLRCEVCLEVCPSKAIVLAGLEDGISAANTPKIDPLRGPCEFLVGRCQDSMRCTKECPTGALQPVGRDEIKLGSVELDRERCIAWLETGECLVCDEVCPVLGAISINEDLKPVFHEDKCVGCGTCVYACPADPKALVLLPRGARRVAWPR
;
A
#
# COMPACT_ATOMS: atom_id res chain seq x y z
N LEU A 1 -33.80 -37.88 -14.73
CA LEU A 1 -33.90 -36.44 -15.14
C LEU A 1 -33.64 -36.38 -16.66
N ARG A 2 -34.67 -36.16 -17.48
CA ARG A 2 -34.50 -35.88 -18.94
C ARG A 2 -34.19 -34.39 -19.11
N VAL A 3 -32.93 -34.07 -19.34
CA VAL A 3 -32.53 -32.71 -19.71
C VAL A 3 -32.95 -32.45 -21.15
N THR A 4 -33.84 -31.50 -21.37
CA THR A 4 -34.25 -31.12 -22.75
C THR A 4 -33.13 -30.27 -23.38
N ARG A 5 -33.01 -30.31 -24.73
CA ARG A 5 -32.01 -29.54 -25.50
C ARG A 5 -32.05 -28.03 -25.13
N ARG A 6 -33.24 -27.50 -24.86
CA ARG A 6 -33.44 -26.10 -24.43
C ARG A 6 -32.93 -25.83 -23.00
N GLY A 7 -33.07 -26.82 -22.07
CA GLY A 7 -32.55 -26.76 -20.73
C GLY A 7 -31.01 -26.83 -20.69
N PHE A 8 -30.42 -27.65 -21.55
CA PHE A 8 -28.97 -27.75 -21.71
C PHE A 8 -28.33 -26.44 -22.21
N LEU A 9 -28.93 -25.81 -23.22
CA LEU A 9 -28.46 -24.52 -23.75
C LEU A 9 -28.56 -23.40 -22.72
N LYS A 10 -29.61 -23.38 -21.87
CA LYS A 10 -29.73 -22.41 -20.76
C LYS A 10 -28.67 -22.61 -19.69
N LEU A 11 -28.33 -23.87 -19.38
CA LEU A 11 -27.25 -24.21 -18.42
C LEU A 11 -25.87 -23.81 -18.97
N LEU A 12 -25.60 -24.01 -20.25
CA LEU A 12 -24.36 -23.57 -20.92
C LEU A 12 -24.23 -22.05 -20.92
N ALA A 13 -25.31 -21.34 -21.29
CA ALA A 13 -25.31 -19.87 -21.27
C ALA A 13 -25.11 -19.31 -19.88
N GLY A 14 -25.76 -19.89 -18.86
CA GLY A 14 -25.56 -19.52 -17.44
C GLY A 14 -24.13 -19.81 -16.95
N GLY A 15 -23.57 -20.96 -17.29
CA GLY A 15 -22.19 -21.34 -16.97
C GLY A 15 -21.16 -20.41 -17.61
N ALA A 16 -21.35 -20.05 -18.88
CA ALA A 16 -20.48 -19.11 -19.57
C ALA A 16 -20.52 -17.71 -18.96
N SER A 17 -21.71 -17.26 -18.53
CA SER A 17 -21.87 -15.96 -17.86
C SER A 17 -21.18 -15.93 -16.50
N ILE A 18 -21.23 -17.00 -15.71
CA ILE A 18 -20.54 -17.14 -14.42
C ILE A 18 -19.02 -17.14 -14.63
N LEU A 19 -18.52 -17.87 -15.63
CA LEU A 19 -17.09 -17.91 -15.97
C LEU A 19 -16.58 -16.55 -16.46
N ALA A 20 -17.35 -15.83 -17.26
CA ALA A 20 -17.01 -14.47 -17.70
C ALA A 20 -16.97 -13.48 -16.52
N LEU A 21 -17.96 -13.57 -15.63
CA LEU A 21 -18.01 -12.73 -14.43
C LEU A 21 -16.86 -13.06 -13.47
N SER A 22 -16.50 -14.33 -13.27
CA SER A 22 -15.37 -14.74 -12.43
C SER A 22 -14.03 -14.27 -13.01
N ARG A 23 -13.86 -14.26 -14.33
CA ARG A 23 -12.67 -13.69 -14.98
C ARG A 23 -12.59 -12.17 -14.83
N LEU A 24 -13.69 -11.44 -14.95
CA LEU A 24 -13.75 -10.00 -14.70
C LEU A 24 -13.40 -9.64 -13.24
N ILE A 25 -13.85 -10.43 -12.29
CA ILE A 25 -13.51 -10.28 -10.86
C ILE A 25 -12.02 -10.60 -10.63
N SER A 26 -11.49 -11.65 -11.28
CA SER A 26 -10.08 -12.02 -11.15
C SER A 26 -9.12 -11.02 -11.82
N MET A 27 -9.52 -10.35 -12.89
CA MET A 27 -8.70 -9.32 -13.55
C MET A 27 -8.57 -8.02 -12.73
N LYS A 28 -9.50 -7.73 -11.79
CA LYS A 28 -9.41 -6.64 -10.81
C LYS A 28 -8.63 -6.99 -9.54
N GLY A 29 -8.09 -8.18 -9.43
CA GLY A 29 -7.69 -8.80 -8.18
C GLY A 29 -6.20 -8.88 -7.86
N ARG A 30 -5.34 -8.04 -8.44
CA ARG A 30 -4.02 -7.85 -7.83
C ARG A 30 -4.14 -6.67 -6.88
N ALA A 31 -4.18 -6.98 -5.58
CA ALA A 31 -4.26 -5.96 -4.55
C ALA A 31 -3.00 -5.07 -4.62
N ASP A 32 -3.16 -3.86 -5.15
CA ASP A 32 -2.13 -2.80 -5.09
C ASP A 32 -2.08 -2.19 -3.68
N VAL A 33 -1.82 -3.06 -2.69
CA VAL A 33 -1.85 -2.69 -1.28
C VAL A 33 -0.45 -2.44 -0.76
N VAL A 34 -0.25 -1.27 -0.15
CA VAL A 34 1.00 -0.99 0.57
C VAL A 34 0.97 -1.72 1.90
N ARG A 35 1.78 -2.77 2.03
CA ARG A 35 1.86 -3.58 3.25
C ARG A 35 2.75 -2.94 4.32
N PRO A 36 2.51 -3.23 5.60
CA PRO A 36 3.43 -2.86 6.67
C PRO A 36 4.84 -3.44 6.46
N PRO A 37 5.86 -2.89 7.17
CA PRO A 37 7.22 -3.43 7.12
C PRO A 37 7.27 -4.94 7.40
N GLY A 38 8.20 -5.63 6.74
CA GLY A 38 8.40 -7.06 6.95
C GLY A 38 7.30 -7.97 6.42
N ALA A 39 6.36 -7.44 5.64
CA ALA A 39 5.35 -8.27 5.00
C ALA A 39 5.99 -9.27 4.05
N ILE A 40 5.60 -10.55 4.16
CA ILE A 40 6.02 -11.59 3.23
C ILE A 40 5.38 -11.39 1.86
N VAL A 41 5.82 -12.17 0.87
CA VAL A 41 5.26 -12.13 -0.50
C VAL A 41 3.74 -12.32 -0.48
N GLU A 42 3.03 -11.57 -1.33
CA GLU A 42 1.57 -11.41 -1.29
C GLU A 42 0.83 -12.74 -1.45
N GLU A 43 1.38 -13.67 -2.21
CA GLU A 43 0.83 -15.02 -2.44
C GLU A 43 0.65 -15.81 -1.14
N HIS A 44 1.55 -15.62 -0.17
CA HIS A 44 1.51 -16.29 1.13
C HIS A 44 0.92 -15.40 2.22
N PHE A 45 1.02 -14.07 2.08
CA PHE A 45 0.55 -13.12 3.07
C PHE A 45 -0.93 -13.33 3.42
N ASN A 46 -1.77 -13.42 2.40
CA ASN A 46 -3.22 -13.55 2.57
C ASN A 46 -3.64 -14.89 3.21
N SER A 47 -2.84 -15.95 3.05
CA SER A 47 -3.08 -17.25 3.67
C SER A 47 -2.60 -17.32 5.12
N LEU A 48 -1.55 -16.57 5.47
CA LEU A 48 -0.97 -16.57 6.81
C LEU A 48 -1.57 -15.51 7.73
N CYS A 49 -2.05 -14.40 7.19
CA CYS A 49 -2.64 -13.33 7.99
C CYS A 49 -3.96 -13.78 8.62
N LEU A 50 -4.00 -13.92 9.95
CA LEU A 50 -5.21 -14.25 10.71
C LEU A 50 -6.20 -13.11 10.84
N ARG A 51 -5.87 -11.91 10.33
CA ARG A 51 -6.71 -10.70 10.46
C ARG A 51 -7.02 -10.35 11.93
N CYS A 52 -6.06 -10.60 12.82
CA CYS A 52 -6.20 -10.43 14.28
C CYS A 52 -6.04 -8.99 14.76
N GLU A 53 -5.72 -8.06 13.86
CA GLU A 53 -5.61 -6.60 14.09
C GLU A 53 -4.51 -6.15 15.08
N VAL A 54 -3.73 -7.05 15.65
CA VAL A 54 -2.64 -6.72 16.59
C VAL A 54 -1.68 -5.68 16.00
N CYS A 55 -1.33 -5.79 14.71
CA CYS A 55 -0.45 -4.83 14.04
C CYS A 55 -1.04 -3.41 13.96
N LEU A 56 -2.37 -3.26 13.90
CA LEU A 56 -3.07 -1.98 13.94
C LEU A 56 -2.96 -1.36 15.33
N GLU A 57 -3.23 -2.17 16.37
CA GLU A 57 -3.23 -1.71 17.76
C GLU A 57 -1.86 -1.24 18.21
N VAL A 58 -0.80 -1.98 17.86
CA VAL A 58 0.56 -1.65 18.29
C VAL A 58 1.21 -0.54 17.45
N CYS A 59 0.58 -0.08 16.37
CA CYS A 59 1.11 0.98 15.52
C CYS A 59 0.99 2.35 16.21
N PRO A 60 2.11 3.02 16.56
CA PRO A 60 2.05 4.26 17.31
C PRO A 60 1.50 5.45 16.51
N SER A 61 1.67 5.45 15.19
CA SER A 61 1.15 6.49 14.28
C SER A 61 -0.23 6.16 13.70
N LYS A 62 -0.78 4.97 14.02
CA LYS A 62 -2.04 4.48 13.46
C LYS A 62 -2.07 4.43 11.92
N ALA A 63 -0.89 4.31 11.31
CA ALA A 63 -0.70 4.21 9.87
C ALA A 63 -1.26 2.90 9.28
N ILE A 64 -1.45 1.86 10.11
CA ILE A 64 -1.96 0.57 9.65
C ILE A 64 -3.47 0.56 9.79
N VAL A 65 -4.16 0.24 8.70
CA VAL A 65 -5.62 0.08 8.64
C VAL A 65 -5.96 -1.24 7.95
N LEU A 66 -7.21 -1.66 8.01
CA LEU A 66 -7.69 -2.81 7.24
C LEU A 66 -7.94 -2.41 5.78
N ALA A 67 -7.54 -3.26 4.87
CA ALA A 67 -7.87 -3.14 3.46
C ALA A 67 -9.37 -3.37 3.25
N GLY A 68 -9.99 -2.53 2.43
CA GLY A 68 -11.39 -2.67 2.05
C GLY A 68 -11.58 -3.59 0.84
N LEU A 69 -12.82 -3.68 0.37
CA LEU A 69 -13.14 -4.42 -0.86
C LEU A 69 -12.60 -3.72 -2.12
N GLU A 70 -12.43 -2.41 -2.05
CA GLU A 70 -11.81 -1.57 -3.09
C GLU A 70 -10.35 -1.93 -3.35
N ASP A 71 -9.64 -2.44 -2.32
CA ASP A 71 -8.26 -2.91 -2.39
C ASP A 71 -8.13 -4.33 -2.99
N GLY A 72 -9.27 -4.96 -3.31
CA GLY A 72 -9.36 -6.31 -3.84
C GLY A 72 -9.85 -7.32 -2.80
N ILE A 73 -10.66 -8.30 -3.28
CA ILE A 73 -11.32 -9.29 -2.43
C ILE A 73 -10.30 -10.12 -1.62
N SER A 74 -9.17 -10.48 -2.22
CA SER A 74 -8.12 -11.28 -1.55
C SER A 74 -7.43 -10.52 -0.41
N ALA A 75 -7.32 -9.18 -0.54
CA ALA A 75 -6.69 -8.32 0.45
C ALA A 75 -7.66 -7.85 1.55
N ALA A 76 -8.96 -7.98 1.34
CA ALA A 76 -9.98 -7.49 2.27
C ALA A 76 -9.73 -7.95 3.71
N ASN A 77 -9.89 -7.01 4.65
CA ASN A 77 -9.62 -7.19 6.09
C ASN A 77 -8.17 -7.57 6.44
N THR A 78 -7.22 -7.39 5.53
CA THR A 78 -5.80 -7.54 5.85
C THR A 78 -5.14 -6.17 6.06
N PRO A 79 -4.02 -6.08 6.81
CA PRO A 79 -3.39 -4.79 7.12
C PRO A 79 -2.77 -4.13 5.87
N LYS A 80 -3.04 -2.83 5.71
CA LYS A 80 -2.38 -1.94 4.76
C LYS A 80 -1.90 -0.67 5.44
N ILE A 81 -0.92 0.01 4.84
CA ILE A 81 -0.53 1.37 5.23
C ILE A 81 -1.48 2.36 4.56
N ASP A 82 -2.08 3.22 5.36
CA ASP A 82 -2.84 4.39 4.92
C ASP A 82 -2.13 5.67 5.40
N PRO A 83 -1.39 6.34 4.51
CA PRO A 83 -0.65 7.55 4.88
C PRO A 83 -1.56 8.73 5.24
N LEU A 84 -2.86 8.67 4.93
CA LEU A 84 -3.82 9.72 5.33
C LEU A 84 -4.14 9.64 6.84
N ARG A 85 -4.00 8.46 7.45
CA ARG A 85 -4.15 8.27 8.90
C ARG A 85 -2.88 8.61 9.67
N GLY A 86 -1.72 8.35 9.07
CA GLY A 86 -0.43 8.64 9.64
C GLY A 86 0.72 8.05 8.83
N PRO A 87 1.94 8.56 8.98
CA PRO A 87 3.11 8.01 8.31
C PRO A 87 3.58 6.72 8.99
N CYS A 88 4.28 5.85 8.23
CA CYS A 88 5.01 4.74 8.84
C CYS A 88 6.33 5.26 9.44
N GLU A 89 6.42 5.34 10.76
CA GLU A 89 7.50 5.96 11.51
C GLU A 89 8.73 5.05 11.73
N PHE A 90 9.00 4.08 10.82
CA PHE A 90 10.09 3.12 11.01
C PHE A 90 11.49 3.75 10.87
N LEU A 91 11.63 4.86 10.16
CA LEU A 91 12.88 5.60 10.02
C LEU A 91 13.08 6.62 11.14
N VAL A 92 12.04 7.37 11.45
CA VAL A 92 12.03 8.44 12.43
C VAL A 92 10.75 8.37 13.25
N GLY A 93 10.79 8.82 14.49
CA GLY A 93 9.62 8.89 15.35
C GLY A 93 9.47 7.69 16.30
N ARG A 94 8.24 7.43 16.73
CA ARG A 94 7.93 6.51 17.85
C ARG A 94 8.14 5.04 17.53
N CYS A 95 8.24 4.67 16.27
CA CYS A 95 8.39 3.28 15.82
C CYS A 95 9.83 2.91 15.48
N GLN A 96 10.74 3.87 15.44
CA GLN A 96 12.10 3.75 14.90
C GLN A 96 12.87 2.51 15.38
N ASP A 97 12.82 2.19 16.67
CA ASP A 97 13.58 1.07 17.25
C ASP A 97 12.72 -0.13 17.62
N SER A 98 11.40 0.00 17.53
CA SER A 98 10.47 -1.02 18.01
C SER A 98 9.89 -1.89 16.91
N MET A 99 9.44 -1.32 15.80
CA MET A 99 8.72 -2.01 14.71
C MET A 99 7.77 -3.11 15.24
N ARG A 100 6.94 -2.74 16.23
CA ARG A 100 6.12 -3.69 16.99
C ARG A 100 5.19 -4.52 16.10
N CYS A 101 4.72 -3.93 14.99
CA CYS A 101 3.86 -4.66 14.04
C CYS A 101 4.52 -5.94 13.50
N THR A 102 5.85 -5.96 13.35
CA THR A 102 6.58 -7.15 12.90
C THR A 102 6.89 -8.13 14.03
N LYS A 103 7.15 -7.61 15.25
CA LYS A 103 7.50 -8.41 16.42
C LYS A 103 6.28 -9.09 17.06
N GLU A 104 5.14 -8.39 17.03
CA GLU A 104 3.89 -8.84 17.68
C GLU A 104 3.00 -9.66 16.72
N CYS A 105 3.42 -9.85 15.46
CA CYS A 105 2.64 -10.64 14.50
C CYS A 105 2.69 -12.15 14.86
N PRO A 106 1.57 -12.76 15.29
CA PRO A 106 1.60 -14.14 15.80
C PRO A 106 1.83 -15.20 14.74
N THR A 107 1.60 -14.87 13.47
CA THR A 107 1.72 -15.84 12.35
C THR A 107 2.99 -15.67 11.54
N GLY A 108 3.74 -14.60 11.75
CA GLY A 108 4.89 -14.26 10.92
C GLY A 108 4.52 -13.76 9.51
N ALA A 109 3.27 -13.39 9.26
CA ALA A 109 2.89 -12.68 8.03
C ALA A 109 3.63 -11.34 7.91
N LEU A 110 3.95 -10.72 9.05
CA LEU A 110 4.90 -9.61 9.17
C LEU A 110 6.11 -10.13 9.95
N GLN A 111 7.29 -10.04 9.36
CA GLN A 111 8.54 -10.56 9.97
C GLN A 111 9.47 -9.43 10.35
N PRO A 112 10.25 -9.57 11.42
CA PRO A 112 11.31 -8.63 11.75
C PRO A 112 12.30 -8.50 10.59
N VAL A 113 12.60 -7.24 10.19
CA VAL A 113 13.55 -6.90 9.12
C VAL A 113 14.41 -5.73 9.54
N GLY A 114 15.59 -5.60 8.96
CA GLY A 114 16.45 -4.43 9.12
C GLY A 114 15.80 -3.17 8.51
N ARG A 115 16.04 -2.00 9.10
CA ARG A 115 15.48 -0.73 8.59
C ARG A 115 15.90 -0.40 7.16
N ASP A 116 17.12 -0.70 6.80
CA ASP A 116 17.73 -0.54 5.47
C ASP A 116 17.18 -1.49 4.40
N GLU A 117 16.53 -2.57 4.84
CA GLU A 117 15.86 -3.52 3.95
C GLU A 117 14.42 -3.10 3.62
N ILE A 118 13.86 -2.13 4.37
CA ILE A 118 12.46 -1.74 4.24
C ILE A 118 12.28 -0.82 3.03
N LYS A 119 11.43 -1.26 2.11
CA LYS A 119 10.80 -0.42 1.08
C LYS A 119 9.33 -0.82 0.98
N LEU A 120 8.45 0.06 1.44
CA LEU A 120 6.99 -0.18 1.45
C LEU A 120 6.37 0.07 0.09
N GLY A 121 7.00 0.97 -0.68
CA GLY A 121 6.54 1.40 -1.99
C GLY A 121 7.25 2.67 -2.42
N SER A 122 6.62 3.41 -3.31
CA SER A 122 7.04 4.74 -3.76
C SER A 122 5.88 5.72 -3.79
N VAL A 123 6.20 7.02 -3.70
CA VAL A 123 5.21 8.09 -3.79
C VAL A 123 5.17 8.61 -5.21
N GLU A 124 3.97 8.73 -5.74
CA GLU A 124 3.69 9.37 -7.03
C GLU A 124 3.12 10.77 -6.81
N LEU A 125 3.59 11.74 -7.59
CA LEU A 125 3.15 13.13 -7.56
C LEU A 125 2.14 13.39 -8.66
N ASP A 126 0.96 13.84 -8.29
CA ASP A 126 -0.04 14.44 -9.18
C ASP A 126 0.27 15.92 -9.33
N ARG A 127 0.83 16.29 -10.49
CA ARG A 127 1.22 17.66 -10.79
C ARG A 127 0.01 18.60 -10.93
N GLU A 128 -1.15 18.06 -11.30
CA GLU A 128 -2.39 18.84 -11.48
C GLU A 128 -3.02 19.22 -10.13
N ARG A 129 -2.49 18.69 -9.01
CA ARG A 129 -2.94 19.01 -7.65
C ARG A 129 -1.87 19.65 -6.79
N CYS A 130 -0.61 19.62 -7.24
CA CYS A 130 0.51 20.12 -6.45
C CYS A 130 0.56 21.65 -6.51
N ILE A 131 0.53 22.29 -5.35
CA ILE A 131 0.57 23.77 -5.21
C ILE A 131 1.76 24.37 -5.95
N ALA A 132 2.95 23.78 -5.80
CA ALA A 132 4.17 24.26 -6.47
C ALA A 132 4.12 24.06 -7.99
N TRP A 133 3.53 22.97 -8.49
CA TRP A 133 3.41 22.72 -9.93
C TRP A 133 2.31 23.55 -10.60
N LEU A 134 1.23 23.85 -9.87
CA LEU A 134 0.15 24.73 -10.32
C LEU A 134 0.52 26.21 -10.23
N GLU A 135 1.67 26.54 -9.62
CA GLU A 135 2.13 27.93 -9.41
C GLU A 135 1.11 28.77 -8.61
N THR A 136 0.28 28.10 -7.82
CA THR A 136 -0.71 28.76 -6.95
C THR A 136 -0.12 29.20 -5.60
N GLY A 137 1.12 28.84 -5.33
CA GLY A 137 1.85 29.22 -4.12
C GLY A 137 3.20 28.50 -4.01
N GLU A 138 4.05 28.98 -3.13
CA GLU A 138 5.30 28.31 -2.76
C GLU A 138 5.00 27.17 -1.78
N CYS A 139 5.40 25.93 -2.13
CA CYS A 139 5.19 24.78 -1.27
C CYS A 139 6.28 23.73 -1.50
N LEU A 140 7.08 23.48 -0.46
CA LEU A 140 8.13 22.45 -0.42
C LEU A 140 7.99 21.52 0.80
N VAL A 141 6.84 21.47 1.43
CA VAL A 141 6.57 20.69 2.65
C VAL A 141 6.98 19.23 2.49
N CYS A 142 6.78 18.61 1.32
CA CYS A 142 7.14 17.23 1.07
C CYS A 142 8.66 16.97 1.17
N ASP A 143 9.49 17.91 0.75
CA ASP A 143 10.95 17.87 0.87
C ASP A 143 11.39 18.09 2.31
N GLU A 144 10.85 19.10 2.99
CA GLU A 144 11.18 19.44 4.37
C GLU A 144 10.92 18.30 5.36
N VAL A 145 9.84 17.53 5.16
CA VAL A 145 9.47 16.43 6.07
C VAL A 145 10.06 15.08 5.65
N CYS A 146 10.73 14.98 4.51
CA CYS A 146 11.23 13.71 4.01
C CYS A 146 12.42 13.21 4.85
N PRO A 147 12.30 12.03 5.51
CA PRO A 147 13.40 11.51 6.32
C PRO A 147 14.52 10.86 5.49
N VAL A 148 14.35 10.75 4.17
CA VAL A 148 15.29 10.07 3.27
C VAL A 148 16.00 11.09 2.39
N LEU A 149 17.28 11.29 2.63
CA LEU A 149 18.10 12.23 1.87
C LEU A 149 18.09 11.90 0.37
N GLY A 150 17.74 12.90 -0.43
CA GLY A 150 17.73 12.81 -1.88
C GLY A 150 16.61 11.95 -2.47
N ALA A 151 15.62 11.51 -1.68
CA ALA A 151 14.40 10.90 -2.20
C ALA A 151 13.49 11.93 -2.88
N ILE A 152 13.65 13.20 -2.50
CA ILE A 152 13.04 14.35 -3.15
C ILE A 152 14.15 15.33 -3.49
N SER A 153 14.09 15.97 -4.62
CA SER A 153 14.95 17.08 -5.00
C SER A 153 14.12 18.24 -5.52
N ILE A 154 14.64 19.44 -5.45
CA ILE A 154 13.98 20.64 -5.96
C ILE A 154 14.67 21.02 -7.27
N ASN A 155 13.91 21.17 -8.33
CA ASN A 155 14.43 21.62 -9.62
C ASN A 155 14.67 23.15 -9.67
N GLU A 156 15.18 23.64 -10.79
CA GLU A 156 15.46 25.08 -11.01
C GLU A 156 14.21 25.97 -10.87
N ASP A 157 13.02 25.44 -11.15
CA ASP A 157 11.73 26.14 -11.02
C ASP A 157 11.12 26.04 -9.61
N LEU A 158 11.90 25.60 -8.61
CA LEU A 158 11.45 25.37 -7.24
C LEU A 158 10.31 24.34 -7.11
N LYS A 159 10.26 23.35 -8.00
CA LYS A 159 9.25 22.29 -8.02
C LYS A 159 9.83 20.98 -7.50
N PRO A 160 9.10 20.23 -6.67
CA PRO A 160 9.58 18.94 -6.13
C PRO A 160 9.61 17.85 -7.20
N VAL A 161 10.71 17.07 -7.22
CA VAL A 161 10.94 15.92 -8.07
C VAL A 161 11.21 14.70 -7.18
N PHE A 162 10.44 13.63 -7.36
CA PHE A 162 10.52 12.41 -6.56
C PHE A 162 11.41 11.37 -7.24
N HIS A 163 12.33 10.77 -6.46
CA HIS A 163 13.24 9.72 -6.89
C HIS A 163 12.77 8.36 -6.34
N GLU A 164 12.14 7.56 -7.19
CA GLU A 164 11.53 6.29 -6.81
C GLU A 164 12.56 5.28 -6.26
N ASP A 165 13.77 5.29 -6.79
CA ASP A 165 14.87 4.42 -6.37
C ASP A 165 15.27 4.64 -4.91
N LYS A 166 15.22 5.88 -4.43
CA LYS A 166 15.56 6.27 -3.06
C LYS A 166 14.36 6.27 -2.11
N CYS A 167 13.17 6.53 -2.63
CA CYS A 167 11.95 6.58 -1.83
C CYS A 167 11.67 5.22 -1.19
N VAL A 168 11.44 5.19 0.12
CA VAL A 168 11.10 3.97 0.87
C VAL A 168 9.62 3.79 1.14
N GLY A 169 8.80 4.76 0.74
CA GLY A 169 7.35 4.68 0.88
C GLY A 169 6.84 4.83 2.31
N CYS A 170 7.50 5.61 3.17
CA CYS A 170 7.04 5.82 4.55
C CYS A 170 5.75 6.64 4.65
N GLY A 171 5.39 7.41 3.60
CA GLY A 171 4.16 8.17 3.54
C GLY A 171 4.17 9.51 4.29
N THR A 172 5.30 9.94 4.88
CA THR A 172 5.39 11.19 5.64
C THR A 172 5.03 12.40 4.80
N CYS A 173 5.52 12.48 3.56
CA CYS A 173 5.20 13.57 2.63
C CYS A 173 3.73 13.57 2.21
N VAL A 174 3.11 12.39 2.06
CA VAL A 174 1.67 12.27 1.75
C VAL A 174 0.83 12.80 2.91
N TYR A 175 1.17 12.38 4.14
CA TYR A 175 0.49 12.85 5.34
C TYR A 175 0.56 14.38 5.49
N ALA A 176 1.75 14.94 5.33
CA ALA A 176 2.01 16.36 5.51
C ALA A 176 1.56 17.24 4.34
N CYS A 177 1.27 16.68 3.16
CA CYS A 177 0.88 17.46 1.98
C CYS A 177 -0.34 18.36 2.28
N PRO A 178 -0.27 19.69 2.07
CA PRO A 178 -1.37 20.60 2.37
C PRO A 178 -2.45 20.65 1.28
N ALA A 179 -2.19 20.10 0.09
CA ALA A 179 -3.17 20.08 -1.00
C ALA A 179 -4.42 19.25 -0.62
N ASP A 180 -5.59 19.69 -1.05
CA ASP A 180 -6.86 18.98 -0.88
C ASP A 180 -7.65 19.01 -2.21
N PRO A 181 -7.87 17.85 -2.84
CA PRO A 181 -7.34 16.53 -2.46
C PRO A 181 -5.80 16.46 -2.53
N LYS A 182 -5.20 15.52 -1.76
CA LYS A 182 -3.75 15.33 -1.70
C LYS A 182 -3.14 15.20 -3.10
N ALA A 183 -2.01 15.88 -3.32
CA ALA A 183 -1.25 15.79 -4.57
C ALA A 183 -0.30 14.58 -4.61
N LEU A 184 -0.18 13.84 -3.52
CA LEU A 184 0.74 12.72 -3.37
C LEU A 184 -0.03 11.44 -3.07
N VAL A 185 0.34 10.36 -3.75
CA VAL A 185 -0.25 9.03 -3.55
C VAL A 185 0.86 8.02 -3.27
N LEU A 186 0.67 7.22 -2.23
CA LEU A 186 1.58 6.11 -1.90
C LEU A 186 1.14 4.85 -2.64
N LEU A 187 2.04 4.29 -3.44
CA LEU A 187 1.81 3.08 -4.23
C LEU A 187 2.79 1.97 -3.84
N PRO A 188 2.42 0.68 -3.94
CA PRO A 188 3.30 -0.45 -3.60
C PRO A 188 4.41 -0.69 -4.63
N ARG A 189 4.65 0.25 -5.54
CA ARG A 189 5.64 0.14 -6.60
C ARG A 189 7.06 0.00 -6.02
N GLY A 190 7.80 -1.01 -6.46
CA GLY A 190 9.15 -1.31 -5.99
C GLY A 190 9.21 -1.79 -4.53
N ALA A 191 8.08 -2.13 -3.90
CA ALA A 191 8.05 -2.62 -2.53
C ALA A 191 8.89 -3.90 -2.37
N ARG A 192 9.64 -3.99 -1.27
CA ARG A 192 10.36 -5.20 -0.89
C ARG A 192 9.47 -6.05 0.01
N ARG A 193 9.41 -7.34 -0.29
CA ARG A 193 8.68 -8.35 0.49
C ARG A 193 9.66 -9.41 0.99
N VAL A 194 9.42 -9.90 2.19
CA VAL A 194 10.21 -10.98 2.75
C VAL A 194 9.84 -12.29 2.02
N ALA A 195 10.85 -13.03 1.55
CA ALA A 195 10.61 -14.33 0.97
C ALA A 195 10.04 -15.28 2.04
N TRP A 196 9.04 -16.07 1.69
CA TRP A 196 8.54 -17.11 2.60
C TRP A 196 9.53 -18.26 2.59
N PRO A 197 10.03 -18.72 3.77
CA PRO A 197 10.87 -19.91 3.81
C PRO A 197 10.05 -21.11 3.34
N ARG A 198 10.63 -21.91 2.46
CA ARG A 198 10.06 -23.17 1.97
C ARG A 198 10.17 -24.24 3.03
#